data_a8200a977e38e19901f164ece95b51e2
#
_entry.id   a8200a977e38e19901f164ece95b51e2
#
_cell.length_a   1.000
_cell.length_b   1.000
_cell.length_c   1.000
_cell.angle_alpha   90.00
_cell.angle_beta   90.00
_cell.angle_gamma   90.00
#
_symmetry.space_group_name_H-M   'P 1'
#
loop_
_entity.id
_entity.type
_entity.pdbx_description
1 polymer ?
#
loop_
_entity_poly.entity_id
_entity_poly.type
_entity_poly.pdbx_seq_one_letter_code
_entity_poly.pdbx_strand_id
1 'polypeptide(L)'
;MFPFPFWEHISGAYLNSSFAYSYIQTMSMKTKAAKLRFDLSGYYFFGLVLLVLLGFWPSYFAKFFNGTADFSFYFHFHAGVLILWMSLLILQPILIRKKRLDIHRLLGKGSYLLIPLIFISIILL
;
A
#
# COMPACT_ATOMS: atom_id res chain seq x y z
N MET A 1 -21.86 -54.32 7.87
CA MET A 1 -21.39 -54.43 6.48
C MET A 1 -22.15 -53.42 5.67
N PHE A 2 -21.59 -52.23 5.43
CA PHE A 2 -22.21 -51.15 4.68
C PHE A 2 -21.95 -51.39 3.20
N PRO A 3 -22.98 -51.52 2.36
CA PRO A 3 -22.84 -52.04 1.01
C PRO A 3 -22.33 -51.01 -0.04
N PHE A 4 -22.17 -49.74 0.32
CA PHE A 4 -21.69 -48.70 -0.62
C PHE A 4 -20.72 -47.76 0.07
N PRO A 5 -19.59 -47.39 -0.58
CA PRO A 5 -18.67 -46.39 -0.04
C PRO A 5 -19.38 -45.01 -0.03
N PHE A 6 -19.21 -44.30 1.09
CA PHE A 6 -19.78 -42.99 1.39
C PHE A 6 -19.55 -41.92 0.30
N TRP A 7 -18.49 -42.06 -0.46
CA TRP A 7 -18.13 -41.14 -1.55
C TRP A 7 -19.00 -41.30 -2.81
N GLU A 8 -19.64 -42.44 -3.07
CA GLU A 8 -20.60 -42.60 -4.17
C GLU A 8 -21.89 -41.81 -3.94
N HIS A 9 -22.29 -41.62 -2.70
CA HIS A 9 -23.42 -40.74 -2.36
C HIS A 9 -23.12 -39.26 -2.56
N ILE A 10 -21.86 -38.87 -2.49
CA ILE A 10 -21.42 -37.48 -2.72
C ILE A 10 -21.23 -37.22 -4.22
N SER A 11 -20.87 -38.21 -5.02
CA SER A 11 -20.77 -38.06 -6.47
C SER A 11 -22.13 -38.05 -7.18
N GLY A 12 -23.16 -38.66 -6.55
CA GLY A 12 -24.53 -38.62 -7.02
C GLY A 12 -25.36 -37.39 -6.58
N ALA A 13 -24.85 -36.63 -5.59
CA ALA A 13 -25.44 -35.36 -5.21
C ALA A 13 -24.96 -34.32 -6.22
N TYR A 14 -25.58 -34.32 -7.36
CA TYR A 14 -25.73 -33.28 -8.36
C TYR A 14 -25.17 -31.93 -7.89
N LEU A 15 -23.87 -31.71 -8.07
CA LEU A 15 -23.39 -30.37 -8.32
C LEU A 15 -24.09 -29.95 -9.61
N ASN A 16 -25.31 -29.45 -9.46
CA ASN A 16 -26.10 -28.87 -10.52
C ASN A 16 -25.09 -27.97 -11.27
N SER A 17 -24.83 -28.31 -12.52
CA SER A 17 -23.84 -27.60 -13.33
C SER A 17 -24.02 -26.07 -13.22
N SER A 18 -25.24 -25.64 -13.08
CA SER A 18 -25.66 -24.27 -12.79
C SER A 18 -25.05 -23.72 -11.49
N PHE A 19 -25.03 -24.49 -10.40
CA PHE A 19 -24.48 -24.05 -9.11
C PHE A 19 -22.95 -23.96 -9.16
N ALA A 20 -22.29 -24.93 -9.78
CA ALA A 20 -20.84 -24.91 -10.01
C ALA A 20 -20.43 -23.74 -10.90
N TYR A 21 -21.17 -23.48 -11.98
CA TYR A 21 -20.94 -22.32 -12.84
C TYR A 21 -21.12 -21.01 -12.11
N SER A 22 -22.17 -20.84 -11.31
CA SER A 22 -22.40 -19.61 -10.55
C SER A 22 -21.31 -19.38 -9.50
N TYR A 23 -20.83 -20.44 -8.84
CA TYR A 23 -19.74 -20.36 -7.86
C TYR A 23 -18.40 -19.97 -8.50
N ILE A 24 -18.05 -20.61 -9.63
CA ILE A 24 -16.83 -20.30 -10.40
C ILE A 24 -16.89 -18.85 -10.92
N GLN A 25 -18.03 -18.41 -11.39
CA GLN A 25 -18.22 -17.06 -11.90
C GLN A 25 -18.11 -16.01 -10.80
N THR A 26 -18.67 -16.29 -9.61
CA THR A 26 -18.55 -15.42 -8.43
C THR A 26 -17.10 -15.33 -7.93
N MET A 27 -16.39 -16.45 -7.91
CA MET A 27 -14.96 -16.48 -7.56
C MET A 27 -14.11 -15.71 -8.58
N SER A 28 -14.37 -15.89 -9.87
CA SER A 28 -13.68 -15.17 -10.96
C SER A 28 -13.93 -13.67 -10.89
N MET A 29 -15.14 -13.22 -10.58
CA MET A 29 -15.45 -11.81 -10.39
C MET A 29 -14.79 -11.21 -9.16
N LYS A 30 -14.74 -11.94 -8.03
CA LYS A 30 -14.03 -11.51 -6.82
C LYS A 30 -12.51 -11.36 -7.06
N THR A 31 -11.90 -12.29 -7.79
CA THR A 31 -10.48 -12.21 -8.13
C THR A 31 -10.17 -11.08 -9.12
N LYS A 32 -11.02 -10.84 -10.13
CA LYS A 32 -10.90 -9.68 -11.03
C LYS A 32 -11.05 -8.36 -10.30
N ALA A 33 -12.05 -8.23 -9.42
CA ALA A 33 -12.26 -7.01 -8.63
C ALA A 33 -11.09 -6.73 -7.68
N ALA A 34 -10.56 -7.76 -7.03
CA ALA A 34 -9.36 -7.63 -6.20
C ALA A 34 -8.13 -7.18 -7.00
N LYS A 35 -7.93 -7.74 -8.20
CA LYS A 35 -6.82 -7.37 -9.10
C LYS A 35 -6.93 -5.92 -9.56
N LEU A 36 -8.11 -5.47 -9.97
CA LEU A 36 -8.35 -4.08 -10.40
C LEU A 36 -8.08 -3.07 -9.28
N ARG A 37 -8.48 -3.37 -8.04
CA ARG A 37 -8.19 -2.51 -6.88
C ARG A 37 -6.70 -2.38 -6.59
N PHE A 38 -5.92 -3.44 -6.81
CA PHE A 38 -4.46 -3.42 -6.65
C PHE A 38 -3.76 -2.61 -7.75
N ASP A 39 -4.26 -2.68 -8.99
CA ASP A 39 -3.66 -1.95 -10.10
C ASP A 39 -3.87 -0.44 -9.97
N LEU A 40 -5.01 -0.01 -9.43
CA LEU A 40 -5.30 1.41 -9.15
C LEU A 40 -4.52 1.98 -7.96
N SER A 41 -4.01 1.15 -7.06
CA SER A 41 -3.28 1.63 -5.87
C SER A 41 -2.08 2.52 -6.20
N GLY A 42 -1.40 2.28 -7.33
CA GLY A 42 -0.29 3.11 -7.80
C GLY A 42 -0.70 4.55 -8.11
N TYR A 43 -1.89 4.75 -8.67
CA TYR A 43 -2.40 6.09 -8.98
C TYR A 43 -2.76 6.89 -7.73
N TYR A 44 -3.27 6.24 -6.69
CA TYR A 44 -3.53 6.88 -5.39
C TYR A 44 -2.23 7.37 -4.73
N PHE A 45 -1.16 6.57 -4.79
CA PHE A 45 0.15 6.99 -4.27
C PHE A 45 0.73 8.15 -5.08
N PHE A 46 0.60 8.13 -6.40
CA PHE A 46 1.01 9.24 -7.24
C PHE A 46 0.22 10.52 -6.93
N GLY A 47 -1.10 10.43 -6.77
CA GLY A 47 -1.94 11.53 -6.34
C GLY A 47 -1.55 12.10 -4.97
N LEU A 48 -1.18 11.23 -4.03
CA LEU A 48 -0.73 11.64 -2.71
C LEU A 48 0.61 12.38 -2.77
N VAL A 49 1.56 11.94 -3.60
CA VAL A 49 2.82 12.65 -3.84
C VAL A 49 2.57 14.03 -4.43
N LEU A 50 1.70 14.14 -5.44
CA LEU A 50 1.33 15.44 -6.02
C LEU A 50 0.69 16.36 -5.00
N LEU A 51 -0.19 15.85 -4.14
CA LEU A 51 -0.85 16.63 -3.08
C LEU A 51 0.16 17.15 -2.07
N VAL A 52 1.15 16.34 -1.69
CA VAL A 52 2.24 16.77 -0.80
C VAL A 52 3.09 17.84 -1.46
N LEU A 53 3.48 17.67 -2.73
CA LEU A 53 4.24 18.67 -3.48
C LEU A 53 3.49 20.00 -3.56
N LEU A 54 2.19 19.98 -3.86
CA LEU A 54 1.34 21.17 -3.92
C LEU A 54 1.21 21.83 -2.53
N GLY A 55 1.03 21.05 -1.46
CA GLY A 55 0.92 21.58 -0.11
C GLY A 55 2.20 22.23 0.40
N PHE A 56 3.36 21.68 0.04
CA PHE A 56 4.66 22.24 0.43
C PHE A 56 5.19 23.29 -0.54
N TRP A 57 4.54 23.48 -1.70
CA TRP A 57 5.00 24.42 -2.72
C TRP A 57 5.18 25.85 -2.18
N PRO A 58 4.17 26.49 -1.57
CA PRO A 58 4.30 27.88 -1.13
C PRO A 58 5.22 28.05 0.07
N SER A 59 5.28 27.08 0.96
CA SER A 59 6.02 27.18 2.22
C SER A 59 7.47 26.75 2.11
N TYR A 60 7.81 25.82 1.23
CA TYR A 60 9.15 25.27 1.11
C TYR A 60 9.77 25.51 -0.28
N PHE A 61 9.14 24.99 -1.33
CA PHE A 61 9.75 25.02 -2.66
C PHE A 61 9.84 26.44 -3.25
N ALA A 62 8.78 27.25 -3.11
CA ALA A 62 8.80 28.61 -3.63
C ALA A 62 9.87 29.47 -2.95
N LYS A 63 10.04 29.36 -1.65
CA LYS A 63 11.09 30.08 -0.90
C LYS A 63 12.49 29.58 -1.24
N PHE A 64 12.64 28.28 -1.44
CA PHE A 64 13.92 27.68 -1.85
C PHE A 64 14.37 28.17 -3.22
N PHE A 65 13.47 28.18 -4.21
CA PHE A 65 13.78 28.63 -5.57
C PHE A 65 13.97 30.16 -5.69
N ASN A 66 13.30 30.92 -4.85
CA ASN A 66 13.42 32.39 -4.83
C ASN A 66 14.64 32.90 -4.04
N GLY A 67 15.43 32.00 -3.45
CA GLY A 67 16.60 32.38 -2.66
C GLY A 67 16.28 33.15 -1.37
N THR A 68 15.02 33.19 -0.95
CA THR A 68 14.55 33.86 0.27
C THR A 68 14.43 32.90 1.44
N ALA A 69 14.99 31.69 1.29
CA ALA A 69 14.89 30.62 2.26
C ALA A 69 15.93 30.80 3.38
N ASP A 70 15.50 31.41 4.47
CA ASP A 70 16.25 31.41 5.72
C ASP A 70 15.71 30.25 6.61
N PHE A 71 15.98 29.02 6.14
CA PHE A 71 15.47 27.83 6.84
C PHE A 71 16.42 27.41 7.95
N SER A 72 15.89 27.32 9.17
CA SER A 72 16.56 26.66 10.29
C SER A 72 16.91 25.21 9.97
N PHE A 73 17.98 24.67 10.54
CA PHE A 73 18.36 23.27 10.45
C PHE A 73 17.20 22.31 10.74
N TYR A 74 16.35 22.65 11.70
CA TYR A 74 15.18 21.85 12.07
C TYR A 74 14.15 21.69 10.94
N PHE A 75 14.03 22.71 10.10
CA PHE A 75 13.13 22.68 8.95
C PHE A 75 13.62 21.67 7.89
N HIS A 76 14.92 21.67 7.60
CA HIS A 76 15.51 20.69 6.69
C HIS A 76 15.45 19.28 7.26
N PHE A 77 15.66 19.12 8.56
CA PHE A 77 15.53 17.84 9.24
C PHE A 77 14.12 17.27 9.14
N HIS A 78 13.10 18.09 9.44
CA HIS A 78 11.69 17.70 9.29
C HIS A 78 11.35 17.30 7.85
N ALA A 79 11.74 18.11 6.86
CA ALA A 79 11.53 17.81 5.45
C ALA A 79 12.18 16.48 5.04
N GLY A 80 13.41 16.22 5.48
CA GLY A 80 14.12 14.96 5.23
C GLY A 80 13.41 13.75 5.81
N VAL A 81 12.92 13.84 7.04
CA VAL A 81 12.16 12.77 7.70
C VAL A 81 10.85 12.49 6.95
N LEU A 82 10.15 13.53 6.48
CA LEU A 82 8.93 13.38 5.69
C LEU A 82 9.22 12.75 4.32
N ILE A 83 10.31 13.10 3.65
CA ILE A 83 10.72 12.48 2.38
C ILE A 83 11.00 10.98 2.60
N LEU A 84 11.67 10.60 3.67
CA LEU A 84 11.89 9.20 4.03
C LEU A 84 10.57 8.47 4.26
N TRP A 85 9.64 9.08 4.97
CA TRP A 85 8.31 8.50 5.20
C TRP A 85 7.53 8.29 3.89
N MET A 86 7.50 9.30 3.03
CA MET A 86 6.86 9.20 1.71
C MET A 86 7.50 8.12 0.84
N SER A 87 8.83 8.02 0.86
CA SER A 87 9.57 6.97 0.14
C SER A 87 9.18 5.58 0.63
N LEU A 88 9.04 5.38 1.95
CA LEU A 88 8.56 4.12 2.52
C LEU A 88 7.15 3.78 2.03
N LEU A 89 6.21 4.73 2.04
CA LEU A 89 4.85 4.52 1.58
C LEU A 89 4.79 4.09 0.11
N ILE A 90 5.66 4.63 -0.73
CA ILE A 90 5.74 4.29 -2.16
C ILE A 90 6.39 2.91 -2.35
N LEU A 91 7.48 2.62 -1.62
CA LEU A 91 8.23 1.38 -1.76
C LEU A 91 7.45 0.15 -1.26
N GLN A 92 6.65 0.30 -0.21
CA GLN A 92 5.89 -0.78 0.41
C GLN A 92 5.01 -1.55 -0.61
N PRO A 93 4.11 -0.92 -1.38
CA PRO A 93 3.29 -1.63 -2.35
C PRO A 93 4.10 -2.16 -3.55
N ILE A 94 5.19 -1.48 -3.94
CA ILE A 94 6.07 -1.94 -5.01
C ILE A 94 6.76 -3.25 -4.61
N LEU A 95 7.22 -3.37 -3.37
CA LEU A 95 7.86 -4.58 -2.85
C LEU A 95 6.90 -5.77 -2.78
N ILE A 96 5.64 -5.53 -2.40
CA ILE A 96 4.60 -6.57 -2.43
C ILE A 96 4.37 -7.04 -3.86
N ARG A 97 4.26 -6.11 -4.83
CA ARG A 97 4.10 -6.44 -6.26
C ARG A 97 5.27 -7.26 -6.80
N LYS A 98 6.51 -6.93 -6.40
CA LYS A 98 7.72 -7.66 -6.77
C LYS A 98 7.94 -8.94 -5.97
N LYS A 99 7.00 -9.32 -5.07
CA LYS A 99 7.09 -10.49 -4.17
C LYS A 99 8.35 -10.49 -3.28
N ARG A 100 8.93 -9.32 -3.01
CA ARG A 100 10.08 -9.14 -2.12
C ARG A 100 9.62 -8.92 -0.68
N LEU A 101 8.99 -9.94 -0.10
CA LEU A 101 8.36 -9.87 1.22
C LEU A 101 9.38 -9.66 2.34
N ASP A 102 10.61 -10.12 2.17
CA ASP A 102 11.67 -9.97 3.18
C ASP A 102 12.03 -8.49 3.36
N ILE A 103 12.24 -7.78 2.24
CA ILE A 103 12.54 -6.33 2.25
C ILE A 103 11.32 -5.54 2.71
N HIS A 104 10.11 -5.94 2.30
CA HIS A 104 8.87 -5.33 2.76
C HIS A 104 8.74 -5.40 4.30
N ARG A 105 9.02 -6.56 4.91
CA ARG A 105 9.00 -6.73 6.37
C ARG A 105 10.09 -5.92 7.07
N LEU A 106 11.30 -5.86 6.50
CA LEU A 106 12.41 -5.08 7.05
C LEU A 106 12.07 -3.59 7.07
N LEU A 107 11.58 -3.05 5.95
CA LEU A 107 11.16 -1.64 5.85
C LEU A 107 9.95 -1.34 6.75
N GLY A 108 9.02 -2.29 6.88
CA GLY A 108 7.90 -2.18 7.82
C GLY A 108 8.35 -2.08 9.27
N LYS A 109 9.38 -2.83 9.68
CA LYS A 109 10.00 -2.67 11.00
C LYS A 109 10.69 -1.31 11.15
N GLY A 110 11.36 -0.82 10.10
CA GLY A 110 11.99 0.50 10.09
C GLY A 110 11.01 1.65 10.30
N SER A 111 9.74 1.49 9.86
CA SER A 111 8.71 2.51 10.08
C SER A 111 8.39 2.74 11.56
N TYR A 112 8.56 1.75 12.43
CA TYR A 112 8.38 1.93 13.88
C TYR A 112 9.38 2.93 14.48
N LEU A 113 10.58 3.04 13.91
CA LEU A 113 11.56 4.05 14.31
C LEU A 113 11.23 5.40 13.67
N LEU A 114 10.71 5.40 12.46
CA LEU A 114 10.45 6.63 11.72
C LEU A 114 9.27 7.42 12.30
N ILE A 115 8.24 6.74 12.84
CA ILE A 115 7.08 7.39 13.44
C ILE A 115 7.46 8.31 14.61
N PRO A 116 8.18 7.85 15.66
CA PRO A 116 8.60 8.75 16.72
C PRO A 116 9.54 9.86 16.23
N LEU A 117 10.37 9.58 15.21
CA LEU A 117 11.23 10.59 14.62
C LEU A 117 10.44 11.72 13.96
N ILE A 118 9.31 11.41 13.30
CA ILE A 118 8.38 12.40 12.75
C ILE A 118 7.82 13.26 13.88
N PHE A 119 7.33 12.66 14.98
CA PHE A 119 6.80 13.42 16.11
C PHE A 119 7.85 14.35 16.73
N ILE A 120 9.07 13.86 16.93
CA ILE A 120 10.16 14.68 17.43
C ILE A 120 10.46 15.84 16.48
N SER A 121 10.49 15.57 15.17
CA SER A 121 10.76 16.61 14.16
C SER A 121 9.66 17.70 14.12
N ILE A 122 8.42 17.36 14.41
CA ILE A 122 7.31 18.34 14.53
C ILE A 122 7.48 19.20 15.79
N ILE A 123 7.89 18.60 16.91
CA ILE A 123 8.08 19.33 18.17
C ILE A 123 9.25 20.32 18.07
N LEU A 124 10.26 19.97 17.28
CA LEU A 124 11.46 20.81 17.07
C LEU A 124 11.24 21.94 16.06
N LEU A 125 10.18 21.87 15.26
CA LEU A 125 9.85 22.84 14.24
C LEU A 125 9.17 24.07 14.82
#